data_25ab00c30cc85c4136868dd36788616f
#
_entry.id   25ab00c30cc85c4136868dd36788616f
#
_cell.length_a   1.000
_cell.length_b   1.000
_cell.length_c   1.000
_cell.angle_alpha   90.00
_cell.angle_beta   90.00
_cell.angle_gamma   90.00
#
_symmetry.space_group_name_H-M   'P 1'
#
loop_
_entity.id
_entity.type
_entity.pdbx_description
1 polymer ?
#
loop_
_entity_poly.entity_id
_entity_poly.type
_entity_poly.pdbx_seq_one_letter_code
_entity_poly.pdbx_strand_id
1 'polypeptide(L)'
;RIHFISPVLRFENMMMLSIRIPDQKLGMLEHVFLGLLRSSSLHVKNIETPLIHQKMQFIFKKHNMLVDSYDYNEVVRIFSATPKIELFRSSRKELMQVCENLLSINNPNNIHCFKINTRIPSVLKLMIVMPSSLFNEETVEHNLALLKSKINHQSCDWFEARGSEKSRLHIEFELKEDVHGKSVVPALNMLQFESEISTQIKPWELQLLELLRSKYSGAEGMKLHEKYIPLMPTEYRARVDAKEALENIQYIEMLTYQDNIQFNLKRFTVPSILKSVSQLYIYSREKIHLIEIMPVLQNLGLHVIDQLATRIGNDQKTLGFIQSFRVIRKDRVLIDEEHYKPLLEAVVKQVFRKKTENDPLNALALLANLDWREINVLQ
;
A
#
# COMPACT_ATOMS: atom_id res chain seq x y z
N ARG A 1 -23.09 4.53 11.19
CA ARG A 1 -22.21 4.85 10.04
C ARG A 1 -22.93 5.76 9.08
N ILE A 2 -22.29 6.81 8.63
CA ILE A 2 -22.82 7.65 7.56
C ILE A 2 -22.03 7.29 6.31
N HIS A 3 -22.66 6.57 5.36
CA HIS A 3 -22.06 6.22 4.08
C HIS A 3 -22.27 7.36 3.05
N PHE A 4 -22.02 8.60 3.45
CA PHE A 4 -22.03 9.72 2.51
C PHE A 4 -20.62 9.93 1.95
N ILE A 5 -20.49 9.68 0.66
CA ILE A 5 -19.27 10.02 -0.09
C ILE A 5 -19.26 11.53 -0.30
N SER A 6 -18.14 12.17 0.01
CA SER A 6 -17.98 13.60 -0.25
C SER A 6 -18.08 13.91 -1.75
N PRO A 7 -18.95 14.81 -2.18
CA PRO A 7 -19.05 15.22 -3.58
C PRO A 7 -17.95 16.22 -3.97
N VAL A 8 -17.16 16.70 -2.99
CA VAL A 8 -16.20 17.79 -3.17
C VAL A 8 -14.80 17.29 -2.83
N LEU A 9 -13.82 17.52 -3.68
CA LEU A 9 -12.38 17.29 -3.51
C LEU A 9 -11.89 15.83 -3.41
N ARG A 10 -12.55 14.94 -2.68
CA ARG A 10 -12.16 13.54 -2.52
C ARG A 10 -13.42 12.68 -2.41
N PHE A 11 -13.48 11.59 -3.17
CA PHE A 11 -14.57 10.61 -3.10
C PHE A 11 -14.35 9.65 -1.91
N GLU A 12 -14.27 10.20 -0.71
CA GLU A 12 -14.10 9.47 0.55
C GLU A 12 -15.37 9.59 1.39
N ASN A 13 -15.59 8.59 2.25
CA ASN A 13 -16.68 8.64 3.23
C ASN A 13 -16.45 9.79 4.22
N MET A 14 -17.45 10.66 4.35
CA MET A 14 -17.38 11.76 5.30
C MET A 14 -17.41 11.26 6.74
N MET A 15 -16.70 11.97 7.61
CA MET A 15 -16.73 11.77 9.05
C MET A 15 -17.82 12.64 9.67
N MET A 16 -18.51 12.09 10.63
CA MET A 16 -19.39 12.83 11.53
C MET A 16 -18.73 12.91 12.92
N LEU A 17 -18.55 14.13 13.40
CA LEU A 17 -18.12 14.42 14.77
C LEU A 17 -19.28 15.06 15.52
N SER A 18 -19.71 14.46 16.63
CA SER A 18 -20.74 14.97 17.49
C SER A 18 -20.13 15.37 18.83
N ILE A 19 -20.41 16.62 19.25
CA ILE A 19 -19.99 17.15 20.55
C ILE A 19 -21.25 17.48 21.34
N ARG A 20 -21.41 16.84 22.49
CA ARG A 20 -22.51 17.10 23.42
C ARG A 20 -22.06 18.05 24.51
N ILE A 21 -22.78 19.15 24.69
CA ILE A 21 -22.51 20.21 25.65
C ILE A 21 -23.75 20.37 26.52
N PRO A 22 -23.61 20.38 27.84
CA PRO A 22 -24.71 20.72 28.75
C PRO A 22 -25.21 22.15 28.48
N ASP A 23 -26.53 22.32 28.31
CA ASP A 23 -27.17 23.61 28.15
C ASP A 23 -28.17 23.79 29.28
N GLN A 24 -28.18 25.01 29.88
CA GLN A 24 -29.03 25.33 31.05
C GLN A 24 -30.53 25.32 30.73
N LYS A 25 -30.91 25.57 29.44
CA LYS A 25 -32.32 25.66 29.03
C LYS A 25 -32.84 24.42 28.34
N LEU A 26 -31.97 23.77 27.54
CA LEU A 26 -32.34 22.64 26.67
C LEU A 26 -31.82 21.29 27.20
N GLY A 27 -31.14 21.31 28.35
CA GLY A 27 -30.59 20.12 29.00
C GLY A 27 -29.30 19.64 28.32
N MET A 28 -29.32 19.27 27.06
CA MET A 28 -28.15 18.80 26.31
C MET A 28 -28.23 19.27 24.89
N LEU A 29 -27.22 20.03 24.44
CA LEU A 29 -27.05 20.42 23.03
C LEU A 29 -26.05 19.48 22.36
N GLU A 30 -26.36 19.05 21.13
CA GLU A 30 -25.48 18.25 20.30
C GLU A 30 -25.06 19.06 19.06
N HIS A 31 -23.78 19.40 18.98
CA HIS A 31 -23.19 20.02 17.80
C HIS A 31 -22.65 18.91 16.89
N VAL A 32 -23.16 18.83 15.67
CA VAL A 32 -22.76 17.83 14.69
C VAL A 32 -21.95 18.49 13.56
N PHE A 33 -20.75 17.99 13.34
CA PHE A 33 -19.88 18.41 12.26
C PHE A 33 -19.75 17.26 11.27
N LEU A 34 -20.02 17.54 9.98
CA LEU A 34 -19.89 16.60 8.89
C LEU A 34 -18.83 17.09 7.91
N GLY A 35 -17.85 16.23 7.57
CA GLY A 35 -16.80 16.63 6.64
C GLY A 35 -15.66 15.64 6.53
N LEU A 36 -14.59 16.08 5.89
CA LEU A 36 -13.33 15.35 5.76
C LEU A 36 -12.23 16.02 6.59
N LEU A 37 -11.31 15.23 7.12
CA LEU A 37 -10.11 15.76 7.74
C LEU A 37 -9.21 16.42 6.69
N ARG A 38 -8.62 17.57 7.02
CA ARG A 38 -7.62 18.21 6.15
C ARG A 38 -6.39 17.32 6.01
N SER A 39 -5.74 17.33 4.84
CA SER A 39 -4.48 16.62 4.62
C SER A 39 -3.42 16.99 5.65
N SER A 40 -3.29 18.28 5.98
CA SER A 40 -2.36 18.74 7.02
C SER A 40 -2.60 18.07 8.38
N SER A 41 -3.88 17.86 8.76
CA SER A 41 -4.23 17.20 10.03
C SER A 41 -3.93 15.69 10.00
N LEU A 42 -3.93 15.07 8.82
CA LEU A 42 -3.57 13.66 8.66
C LEU A 42 -2.06 13.43 8.80
N HIS A 43 -1.23 14.42 8.46
CA HIS A 43 0.23 14.34 8.52
C HIS A 43 0.83 14.62 9.91
N VAL A 44 0.07 15.21 10.86
CA VAL A 44 0.52 15.36 12.24
C VAL A 44 0.76 13.98 12.85
N LYS A 45 1.83 13.81 13.62
CA LYS A 45 2.12 12.53 14.30
C LYS A 45 0.98 12.13 15.22
N ASN A 46 0.66 10.83 15.24
CA ASN A 46 -0.44 10.33 16.07
C ASN A 46 -0.24 10.63 17.57
N ILE A 47 1.01 10.57 18.05
CA ILE A 47 1.35 10.89 19.43
C ILE A 47 1.11 12.37 19.79
N GLU A 48 1.16 13.26 18.81
CA GLU A 48 0.94 14.71 19.00
C GLU A 48 -0.55 15.09 18.90
N THR A 49 -1.42 14.15 18.51
CA THR A 49 -2.85 14.37 18.38
C THR A 49 -3.56 14.14 19.72
N PRO A 50 -4.16 15.15 20.36
CA PRO A 50 -4.57 15.09 21.78
C PRO A 50 -5.45 13.90 22.15
N LEU A 51 -6.52 13.61 21.38
CA LEU A 51 -7.42 12.49 21.65
C LEU A 51 -6.73 11.12 21.46
N ILE A 52 -5.85 11.01 20.47
CA ILE A 52 -5.08 9.79 20.21
C ILE A 52 -4.05 9.60 21.30
N HIS A 53 -3.34 10.67 21.66
CA HIS A 53 -2.40 10.66 22.78
C HIS A 53 -3.06 10.21 24.10
N GLN A 54 -4.26 10.70 24.42
CA GLN A 54 -5.00 10.25 25.60
C GLN A 54 -5.31 8.74 25.56
N LYS A 55 -5.62 8.19 24.38
CA LYS A 55 -5.85 6.75 24.24
C LYS A 55 -4.56 5.95 24.47
N MET A 56 -3.44 6.43 23.98
CA MET A 56 -2.12 5.81 24.22
C MET A 56 -1.75 5.87 25.71
N GLN A 57 -1.89 7.03 26.35
CA GLN A 57 -1.63 7.21 27.78
C GLN A 57 -2.49 6.30 28.65
N PHE A 58 -3.74 6.04 28.25
CA PHE A 58 -4.60 5.08 28.94
C PHE A 58 -4.00 3.65 28.92
N ILE A 59 -3.45 3.22 27.78
CA ILE A 59 -2.82 1.90 27.63
C ILE A 59 -1.53 1.83 28.44
N PHE A 60 -0.66 2.84 28.35
CA PHE A 60 0.58 2.90 29.11
C PHE A 60 0.35 2.81 30.62
N LYS A 61 -0.62 3.57 31.13
CA LYS A 61 -0.99 3.55 32.56
C LYS A 61 -1.59 2.22 32.99
N LYS A 62 -2.43 1.61 32.14
CA LYS A 62 -3.11 0.34 32.45
C LYS A 62 -2.12 -0.82 32.61
N HIS A 63 -1.06 -0.82 31.81
CA HIS A 63 -0.02 -1.87 31.81
C HIS A 63 1.26 -1.46 32.52
N ASN A 64 1.30 -0.30 33.21
CA ASN A 64 2.47 0.23 33.90
C ASN A 64 3.72 0.23 33.01
N MET A 65 3.56 0.60 31.73
CA MET A 65 4.66 0.59 30.76
C MET A 65 5.67 1.71 31.09
N LEU A 66 6.94 1.34 31.19
CA LEU A 66 8.02 2.31 31.38
C LEU A 66 8.33 2.98 30.04
N VAL A 67 8.58 4.29 30.09
CA VAL A 67 9.01 5.05 28.91
C VAL A 67 10.27 4.39 28.32
N ASP A 68 10.32 4.31 26.98
CA ASP A 68 11.41 3.69 26.21
C ASP A 68 11.59 2.18 26.41
N SER A 69 10.70 1.50 27.15
CA SER A 69 10.67 0.05 27.17
C SER A 69 10.26 -0.54 25.81
N TYR A 70 10.54 -1.82 25.60
CA TYR A 70 10.14 -2.52 24.37
C TYR A 70 8.63 -2.39 24.10
N ASP A 71 7.81 -2.69 25.12
CA ASP A 71 6.35 -2.64 25.00
C ASP A 71 5.83 -1.22 24.72
N TYR A 72 6.42 -0.21 25.39
CA TYR A 72 6.11 1.20 25.12
C TYR A 72 6.37 1.56 23.65
N ASN A 73 7.56 1.24 23.15
CA ASN A 73 7.95 1.54 21.79
C ASN A 73 7.10 0.76 20.78
N GLU A 74 6.70 -0.48 21.10
CA GLU A 74 5.82 -1.28 20.25
C GLU A 74 4.43 -0.67 20.17
N VAL A 75 3.83 -0.21 21.28
CA VAL A 75 2.55 0.51 21.27
C VAL A 75 2.64 1.79 20.43
N VAL A 76 3.74 2.56 20.54
CA VAL A 76 3.97 3.74 19.69
C VAL A 76 3.99 3.35 18.21
N ARG A 77 4.68 2.26 17.83
CA ARG A 77 4.72 1.73 16.46
C ARG A 77 3.35 1.29 15.97
N ILE A 78 2.58 0.58 16.81
CA ILE A 78 1.21 0.15 16.50
C ILE A 78 0.32 1.36 16.16
N PHE A 79 0.36 2.40 16.98
CA PHE A 79 -0.42 3.61 16.74
C PHE A 79 0.07 4.38 15.51
N SER A 80 1.39 4.43 15.26
CA SER A 80 1.96 5.11 14.11
C SER A 80 1.57 4.43 12.79
N ALA A 81 1.51 3.11 12.76
CA ALA A 81 1.11 2.32 11.59
C ALA A 81 -0.41 2.31 11.35
N THR A 82 -1.23 2.66 12.35
CA THR A 82 -2.69 2.63 12.23
C THR A 82 -3.20 3.95 11.63
N PRO A 83 -4.09 3.92 10.62
CA PRO A 83 -4.68 5.12 10.05
C PRO A 83 -5.35 5.99 11.12
N LYS A 84 -5.11 7.30 11.06
CA LYS A 84 -5.58 8.26 12.08
C LYS A 84 -7.09 8.22 12.27
N ILE A 85 -7.85 8.06 11.18
CA ILE A 85 -9.31 7.95 11.20
C ILE A 85 -9.74 6.76 12.06
N GLU A 86 -9.06 5.63 11.91
CA GLU A 86 -9.37 4.42 12.68
C GLU A 86 -8.99 4.56 14.15
N LEU A 87 -7.91 5.26 14.47
CA LEU A 87 -7.57 5.62 15.85
C LEU A 87 -8.62 6.52 16.51
N PHE A 88 -9.25 7.43 15.76
CA PHE A 88 -10.36 8.22 16.28
C PHE A 88 -11.61 7.38 16.51
N ARG A 89 -11.96 6.49 15.56
CA ARG A 89 -13.17 5.64 15.61
C ARG A 89 -13.11 4.57 16.69
N SER A 90 -11.94 3.95 16.89
CA SER A 90 -11.76 2.86 17.85
C SER A 90 -11.86 3.34 19.30
N SER A 91 -12.53 2.58 20.14
CA SER A 91 -12.59 2.84 21.58
C SER A 91 -11.23 2.56 22.26
N ARG A 92 -11.02 3.11 23.48
CA ARG A 92 -9.82 2.81 24.27
C ARG A 92 -9.65 1.31 24.54
N LYS A 93 -10.78 0.57 24.76
CA LYS A 93 -10.77 -0.87 25.03
C LYS A 93 -10.38 -1.66 23.79
N GLU A 94 -10.91 -1.31 22.62
CA GLU A 94 -10.54 -1.96 21.35
C GLU A 94 -9.05 -1.78 21.04
N LEU A 95 -8.52 -0.54 21.16
CA LEU A 95 -7.10 -0.28 20.93
C LEU A 95 -6.21 -0.99 21.95
N MET A 96 -6.63 -1.06 23.21
CA MET A 96 -5.92 -1.82 24.25
C MET A 96 -5.84 -3.30 23.86
N GLN A 97 -6.97 -3.91 23.46
CA GLN A 97 -7.00 -5.32 23.03
C GLN A 97 -6.13 -5.56 21.80
N VAL A 98 -6.11 -4.63 20.83
CA VAL A 98 -5.19 -4.70 19.67
C VAL A 98 -3.73 -4.73 20.14
N CYS A 99 -3.35 -3.85 21.07
CA CYS A 99 -1.99 -3.83 21.61
C CYS A 99 -1.65 -5.11 22.39
N GLU A 100 -2.55 -5.57 23.26
CA GLU A 100 -2.38 -6.81 24.02
C GLU A 100 -2.18 -8.03 23.11
N ASN A 101 -3.02 -8.17 22.08
CA ASN A 101 -2.92 -9.25 21.11
C ASN A 101 -1.58 -9.21 20.37
N LEU A 102 -1.11 -8.02 19.96
CA LEU A 102 0.15 -7.88 19.23
C LEU A 102 1.38 -8.13 20.11
N LEU A 103 1.34 -7.68 21.37
CA LEU A 103 2.41 -7.94 22.34
C LEU A 103 2.47 -9.42 22.77
N SER A 104 1.36 -10.15 22.69
CA SER A 104 1.30 -11.59 23.01
C SER A 104 1.87 -12.51 21.91
N ILE A 105 2.18 -11.99 20.74
CA ILE A 105 2.70 -12.79 19.62
C ILE A 105 4.15 -13.19 19.90
N ASN A 106 4.37 -14.46 20.21
CA ASN A 106 5.70 -15.03 20.45
C ASN A 106 6.44 -15.37 19.16
N ASN A 107 5.73 -15.78 18.09
CA ASN A 107 6.34 -16.10 16.82
C ASN A 107 5.89 -15.10 15.72
N PRO A 108 6.76 -14.14 15.37
CA PRO A 108 6.43 -13.11 14.38
C PRO A 108 6.32 -13.64 12.94
N ASN A 109 6.80 -14.86 12.68
CA ASN A 109 6.79 -15.45 11.34
C ASN A 109 5.48 -16.19 11.01
N ASN A 110 4.62 -16.37 12.01
CA ASN A 110 3.32 -17.00 11.81
C ASN A 110 2.22 -15.98 11.54
N ILE A 111 1.14 -16.47 10.96
CA ILE A 111 -0.10 -15.71 10.80
C ILE A 111 -0.92 -15.91 12.07
N HIS A 112 -1.50 -14.81 12.56
CA HIS A 112 -2.36 -14.81 13.74
C HIS A 112 -3.67 -14.12 13.43
N CYS A 113 -4.77 -14.69 13.89
CA CYS A 113 -6.12 -14.15 13.73
C CYS A 113 -6.73 -13.82 15.09
N PHE A 114 -7.20 -12.59 15.24
CA PHE A 114 -7.79 -12.12 16.49
C PHE A 114 -9.19 -11.58 16.25
N LYS A 115 -10.11 -11.91 17.16
CA LYS A 115 -11.38 -11.24 17.26
C LYS A 115 -11.24 -10.05 18.20
N ILE A 116 -11.65 -8.87 17.76
CA ILE A 116 -11.66 -7.66 18.58
C ILE A 116 -13.07 -7.43 19.12
N ASN A 117 -13.18 -7.31 20.44
CA ASN A 117 -14.47 -7.10 21.10
C ASN A 117 -14.98 -5.68 20.83
N THR A 118 -16.18 -5.57 20.32
CA THR A 118 -16.87 -4.30 20.07
C THR A 118 -18.06 -4.13 21.00
N ARG A 119 -18.48 -2.88 21.20
CA ARG A 119 -19.70 -2.57 21.97
C ARG A 119 -20.98 -2.72 21.16
N ILE A 120 -20.87 -2.85 19.84
CA ILE A 120 -22.00 -2.92 18.90
C ILE A 120 -22.25 -4.40 18.59
N PRO A 121 -23.35 -5.00 19.02
CA PRO A 121 -23.60 -6.45 18.83
C PRO A 121 -23.67 -6.88 17.36
N SER A 122 -24.13 -5.98 16.47
CA SER A 122 -24.22 -6.22 15.03
C SER A 122 -22.88 -6.09 14.29
N VAL A 123 -21.79 -5.75 14.98
CA VAL A 123 -20.48 -5.55 14.37
C VAL A 123 -19.50 -6.63 14.84
N LEU A 124 -18.89 -7.30 13.89
CA LEU A 124 -17.78 -8.23 14.12
C LEU A 124 -16.49 -7.61 13.60
N LYS A 125 -15.51 -7.47 14.50
CA LYS A 125 -14.18 -6.99 14.14
C LYS A 125 -13.16 -8.11 14.22
N LEU A 126 -12.41 -8.30 13.15
CA LEU A 126 -11.33 -9.26 13.04
C LEU A 126 -10.03 -8.53 12.72
N MET A 127 -8.92 -9.07 13.20
CA MET A 127 -7.58 -8.61 12.88
C MET A 127 -6.72 -9.82 12.48
N ILE A 128 -6.18 -9.78 11.26
CA ILE A 128 -5.20 -10.75 10.78
C ILE A 128 -3.83 -10.09 10.85
N VAL A 129 -2.89 -10.72 11.52
CA VAL A 129 -1.50 -10.29 11.66
C VAL A 129 -0.63 -11.27 10.91
N MET A 130 0.24 -10.78 10.05
CA MET A 130 1.16 -11.63 9.31
C MET A 130 2.51 -10.93 9.08
N PRO A 131 3.57 -11.69 8.78
CA PRO A 131 4.84 -11.12 8.36
C PRO A 131 4.64 -10.15 7.19
N SER A 132 5.35 -9.01 7.20
CA SER A 132 5.20 -8.01 6.13
C SER A 132 5.62 -8.53 4.76
N SER A 133 6.47 -9.56 4.71
CA SER A 133 6.85 -10.27 3.48
C SER A 133 5.71 -11.07 2.84
N LEU A 134 4.68 -11.43 3.61
CA LEU A 134 3.48 -12.14 3.12
C LEU A 134 2.31 -11.20 2.86
N PHE A 135 2.45 -9.92 3.22
CA PHE A 135 1.37 -8.94 3.17
C PHE A 135 1.39 -8.18 1.84
N ASN A 136 0.68 -8.67 0.85
CA ASN A 136 0.50 -8.07 -0.46
C ASN A 136 -0.99 -8.00 -0.84
N GLU A 137 -1.31 -7.33 -1.94
CA GLU A 137 -2.69 -7.12 -2.39
C GLU A 137 -3.43 -8.45 -2.63
N GLU A 138 -2.79 -9.42 -3.27
CA GLU A 138 -3.35 -10.76 -3.54
C GLU A 138 -3.70 -11.49 -2.23
N THR A 139 -2.81 -11.43 -1.24
CA THR A 139 -3.04 -12.02 0.09
C THR A 139 -4.19 -11.33 0.82
N VAL A 140 -4.28 -10.01 0.74
CA VAL A 140 -5.37 -9.24 1.35
C VAL A 140 -6.71 -9.59 0.68
N GLU A 141 -6.78 -9.58 -0.64
CA GLU A 141 -7.99 -9.94 -1.39
C GLU A 141 -8.43 -11.38 -1.09
N HIS A 142 -7.49 -12.31 -1.07
CA HIS A 142 -7.76 -13.71 -0.75
C HIS A 142 -8.35 -13.88 0.66
N ASN A 143 -7.74 -13.25 1.66
CA ASN A 143 -8.22 -13.29 3.04
C ASN A 143 -9.61 -12.67 3.19
N LEU A 144 -9.85 -11.55 2.48
CA LEU A 144 -11.16 -10.91 2.44
C LEU A 144 -12.21 -11.81 1.79
N ALA A 145 -11.89 -12.47 0.67
CA ALA A 145 -12.78 -13.39 -0.02
C ALA A 145 -13.13 -14.60 0.86
N LEU A 146 -12.13 -15.21 1.52
CA LEU A 146 -12.30 -16.31 2.45
C LEU A 146 -13.24 -15.93 3.61
N LEU A 147 -13.01 -14.79 4.25
CA LEU A 147 -13.83 -14.37 5.39
C LEU A 147 -15.23 -13.95 4.95
N LYS A 148 -15.38 -13.26 3.82
CA LYS A 148 -16.69 -12.89 3.26
C LYS A 148 -17.55 -14.11 2.91
N SER A 149 -16.94 -15.22 2.49
CA SER A 149 -17.66 -16.46 2.17
C SER A 149 -18.21 -17.18 3.43
N LYS A 150 -17.57 -16.97 4.59
CA LYS A 150 -17.91 -17.65 5.84
C LYS A 150 -18.79 -16.83 6.78
N ILE A 151 -18.81 -15.52 6.62
CA ILE A 151 -19.52 -14.61 7.52
C ILE A 151 -20.74 -14.05 6.80
N ASN A 152 -21.93 -14.28 7.34
CA ASN A 152 -23.16 -13.67 6.82
C ASN A 152 -23.21 -12.19 7.21
N HIS A 153 -22.94 -11.31 6.25
CA HIS A 153 -22.76 -9.87 6.49
C HIS A 153 -23.63 -9.04 5.55
N GLN A 154 -23.94 -7.83 5.98
CA GLN A 154 -24.58 -6.79 5.18
C GLN A 154 -23.56 -5.91 4.49
N SER A 155 -22.53 -5.51 5.23
CA SER A 155 -21.41 -4.73 4.73
C SER A 155 -20.08 -5.23 5.29
N CYS A 156 -18.98 -4.96 4.58
CA CYS A 156 -17.62 -5.28 5.00
C CYS A 156 -16.70 -4.13 4.68
N ASP A 157 -16.12 -3.54 5.73
CA ASP A 157 -15.07 -2.53 5.61
C ASP A 157 -13.77 -3.08 6.15
N TRP A 158 -12.66 -2.59 5.63
CA TRP A 158 -11.33 -3.02 6.05
C TRP A 158 -10.31 -1.90 5.89
N PHE A 159 -9.20 -2.02 6.61
CA PHE A 159 -8.02 -1.18 6.44
C PHE A 159 -6.74 -1.96 6.74
N GLU A 160 -5.65 -1.50 6.15
CA GLU A 160 -4.32 -2.03 6.35
C GLU A 160 -3.53 -1.15 7.32
N ALA A 161 -2.73 -1.80 8.17
CA ALA A 161 -1.72 -1.15 8.99
C ALA A 161 -0.38 -1.84 8.75
N ARG A 162 0.43 -1.26 7.89
CA ARG A 162 1.71 -1.82 7.46
C ARG A 162 2.83 -1.43 8.42
N GLY A 163 3.54 -2.43 8.93
CA GLY A 163 4.74 -2.29 9.76
C GLY A 163 5.98 -2.81 9.04
N SER A 164 7.15 -2.65 9.66
CA SER A 164 8.41 -3.14 9.11
C SER A 164 8.52 -4.67 9.14
N GLU A 165 8.12 -5.29 10.24
CA GLU A 165 8.21 -6.73 10.44
C GLU A 165 6.86 -7.42 10.28
N LYS A 166 5.82 -6.84 10.85
CA LYS A 166 4.45 -7.36 10.85
C LYS A 166 3.50 -6.34 10.25
N SER A 167 2.60 -6.80 9.41
CA SER A 167 1.49 -6.02 8.86
C SER A 167 0.16 -6.59 9.33
N ARG A 168 -0.86 -5.75 9.37
CA ARG A 168 -2.17 -6.08 9.92
C ARG A 168 -3.26 -5.73 8.93
N LEU A 169 -4.18 -6.65 8.76
CA LEU A 169 -5.45 -6.43 8.08
C LEU A 169 -6.56 -6.38 9.14
N HIS A 170 -7.17 -5.23 9.30
CA HIS A 170 -8.33 -5.05 10.15
C HIS A 170 -9.59 -5.10 9.30
N ILE A 171 -10.54 -5.93 9.71
CA ILE A 171 -11.77 -6.17 8.96
C ILE A 171 -12.95 -5.96 9.91
N GLU A 172 -13.95 -5.26 9.44
CA GLU A 172 -15.17 -4.96 10.19
C GLU A 172 -16.37 -5.39 9.36
N PHE A 173 -17.10 -6.39 9.84
CA PHE A 173 -18.32 -6.87 9.24
C PHE A 173 -19.53 -6.32 10.00
N GLU A 174 -20.49 -5.76 9.29
CA GLU A 174 -21.82 -5.51 9.79
C GLU A 174 -22.66 -6.75 9.51
N LEU A 175 -23.03 -7.44 10.57
CA LEU A 175 -23.74 -8.72 10.48
C LEU A 175 -25.20 -8.51 10.07
N LYS A 176 -25.72 -9.42 9.27
CA LYS A 176 -27.15 -9.46 8.98
C LYS A 176 -27.94 -9.86 10.23
N GLU A 177 -29.08 -9.23 10.41
CA GLU A 177 -30.03 -9.63 11.45
C GLU A 177 -30.78 -10.90 11.01
N ASP A 178 -31.10 -11.74 11.99
CA ASP A 178 -31.98 -12.91 11.78
C ASP A 178 -33.45 -12.49 11.69
N VAL A 179 -34.34 -13.46 11.49
CA VAL A 179 -35.81 -13.26 11.43
C VAL A 179 -36.39 -12.62 12.71
N HIS A 180 -35.64 -12.61 13.81
CA HIS A 180 -36.00 -12.03 15.10
C HIS A 180 -35.30 -10.70 15.40
N GLY A 181 -34.60 -10.09 14.40
CA GLY A 181 -33.89 -8.85 14.58
C GLY A 181 -32.61 -8.94 15.44
N LYS A 182 -32.06 -10.16 15.61
CA LYS A 182 -30.83 -10.39 16.36
C LYS A 182 -29.69 -10.67 15.40
N SER A 183 -28.59 -9.95 15.57
CA SER A 183 -27.35 -10.26 14.88
C SER A 183 -26.68 -11.47 15.50
N VAL A 184 -26.55 -12.53 14.74
CA VAL A 184 -25.88 -13.76 15.19
C VAL A 184 -24.40 -13.66 14.87
N VAL A 185 -23.57 -13.48 15.89
CA VAL A 185 -22.12 -13.58 15.74
C VAL A 185 -21.76 -15.04 15.54
N PRO A 186 -21.20 -15.43 14.38
CA PRO A 186 -20.82 -16.81 14.16
C PRO A 186 -19.78 -17.28 15.19
N ALA A 187 -19.85 -18.53 15.59
CA ALA A 187 -18.81 -19.17 16.39
C ALA A 187 -17.58 -19.39 15.52
N LEU A 188 -16.68 -18.42 15.52
CA LEU A 188 -15.46 -18.45 14.71
C LEU A 188 -14.34 -19.13 15.51
N ASN A 189 -13.79 -20.19 14.94
CA ASN A 189 -12.55 -20.77 15.45
C ASN A 189 -11.34 -20.07 14.82
N MET A 190 -10.71 -19.15 15.59
CA MET A 190 -9.57 -18.37 15.11
C MET A 190 -8.39 -19.24 14.72
N LEU A 191 -8.11 -20.33 15.44
CA LEU A 191 -7.02 -21.26 15.11
C LEU A 191 -7.26 -21.98 13.78
N GLN A 192 -8.52 -22.33 13.49
CA GLN A 192 -8.86 -22.91 12.20
C GLN A 192 -8.65 -21.90 11.07
N PHE A 193 -9.00 -20.63 11.27
CA PHE A 193 -8.74 -19.57 10.28
C PHE A 193 -7.24 -19.36 10.07
N GLU A 194 -6.45 -19.33 11.13
CA GLU A 194 -4.99 -19.24 11.04
C GLU A 194 -4.41 -20.38 10.19
N SER A 195 -4.88 -21.61 10.43
CA SER A 195 -4.45 -22.77 9.65
C SER A 195 -4.86 -22.68 8.19
N GLU A 196 -6.11 -22.32 7.91
CA GLU A 196 -6.62 -22.19 6.53
C GLU A 196 -5.86 -21.08 5.76
N ILE A 197 -5.65 -19.92 6.37
CA ILE A 197 -4.90 -18.81 5.77
C ILE A 197 -3.44 -19.22 5.56
N SER A 198 -2.81 -19.85 6.55
CA SER A 198 -1.41 -20.29 6.47
C SER A 198 -1.15 -21.33 5.39
N THR A 199 -2.12 -22.23 5.14
CA THR A 199 -1.98 -23.25 4.08
C THR A 199 -2.15 -22.68 2.68
N GLN A 200 -2.85 -21.56 2.53
CA GLN A 200 -3.14 -20.94 1.25
C GLN A 200 -2.12 -19.86 0.86
N ILE A 201 -1.48 -19.22 1.84
CA ILE A 201 -0.46 -18.21 1.60
C ILE A 201 0.90 -18.88 1.41
N LYS A 202 1.36 -18.87 0.17
CA LYS A 202 2.72 -19.30 -0.14
C LYS A 202 3.72 -18.19 0.20
N PRO A 203 4.89 -18.52 0.76
CA PRO A 203 5.97 -17.55 0.89
C PRO A 203 6.28 -16.88 -0.45
N TRP A 204 6.55 -15.58 -0.42
CA TRP A 204 6.83 -14.76 -1.61
C TRP A 204 7.89 -15.39 -2.53
N GLU A 205 8.93 -15.98 -1.94
CA GLU A 205 9.99 -16.67 -2.70
C GLU A 205 9.48 -17.88 -3.47
N LEU A 206 8.54 -18.65 -2.88
CA LEU A 206 7.92 -19.79 -3.57
C LEU A 206 6.96 -19.33 -4.66
N GLN A 207 6.20 -18.26 -4.42
CA GLN A 207 5.35 -17.66 -5.46
C GLN A 207 6.19 -17.21 -6.66
N LEU A 208 7.30 -16.50 -6.41
CA LEU A 208 8.20 -16.06 -7.46
C LEU A 208 8.84 -17.24 -8.20
N LEU A 209 9.25 -18.31 -7.50
CA LEU A 209 9.79 -19.51 -8.11
C LEU A 209 8.78 -20.17 -9.05
N GLU A 210 7.52 -20.30 -8.62
CA GLU A 210 6.45 -20.88 -9.46
C GLU A 210 6.19 -20.03 -10.72
N LEU A 211 6.15 -18.71 -10.57
CA LEU A 211 5.99 -17.79 -11.69
C LEU A 211 7.17 -17.84 -12.66
N LEU A 212 8.40 -17.89 -12.15
CA LEU A 212 9.60 -18.05 -12.98
C LEU A 212 9.59 -19.38 -13.73
N ARG A 213 9.19 -20.48 -13.07
CA ARG A 213 9.06 -21.80 -13.73
C ARG A 213 7.94 -21.87 -14.75
N SER A 214 6.86 -21.13 -14.57
CA SER A 214 5.77 -21.07 -15.55
C SER A 214 6.12 -20.24 -16.78
N LYS A 215 6.96 -19.19 -16.61
CA LYS A 215 7.36 -18.26 -17.67
C LYS A 215 8.56 -18.76 -18.47
N TYR A 216 9.53 -19.39 -17.81
CA TYR A 216 10.75 -19.93 -18.39
C TYR A 216 10.76 -21.46 -18.26
N SER A 217 11.73 -22.14 -18.90
CA SER A 217 11.91 -23.56 -18.62
C SER A 217 12.17 -23.80 -17.13
N GLY A 218 11.77 -24.95 -16.59
CA GLY A 218 11.93 -25.22 -15.16
C GLY A 218 13.35 -25.05 -14.64
N ALA A 219 14.37 -25.42 -15.43
CA ALA A 219 15.78 -25.25 -15.12
C ALA A 219 16.23 -23.77 -15.16
N GLU A 220 15.77 -23.02 -16.13
CA GLU A 220 16.09 -21.60 -16.31
C GLU A 220 15.40 -20.76 -15.22
N GLY A 221 14.12 -21.06 -14.93
CA GLY A 221 13.40 -20.43 -13.83
C GLY A 221 14.08 -20.63 -12.46
N MET A 222 14.65 -21.83 -12.21
CA MET A 222 15.44 -22.06 -11.02
C MET A 222 16.73 -21.22 -10.98
N LYS A 223 17.46 -21.16 -12.08
CA LYS A 223 18.69 -20.34 -12.17
C LYS A 223 18.42 -18.87 -11.92
N LEU A 224 17.32 -18.33 -12.46
CA LEU A 224 16.89 -16.95 -12.21
C LEU A 224 16.53 -16.75 -10.74
N HIS A 225 15.78 -17.67 -10.15
CA HIS A 225 15.44 -17.59 -8.73
C HIS A 225 16.70 -17.56 -7.83
N GLU A 226 17.63 -18.51 -8.02
CA GLU A 226 18.90 -18.56 -7.29
C GLU A 226 19.78 -17.31 -7.51
N LYS A 227 19.72 -16.73 -8.72
CA LYS A 227 20.44 -15.50 -9.07
C LYS A 227 19.89 -14.27 -8.36
N TYR A 228 18.56 -14.15 -8.27
CA TYR A 228 17.90 -12.91 -7.85
C TYR A 228 17.58 -12.87 -6.35
N ILE A 229 17.12 -13.96 -5.76
CA ILE A 229 16.68 -13.99 -4.35
C ILE A 229 17.73 -13.43 -3.37
N PRO A 230 19.01 -13.83 -3.44
CA PRO A 230 20.01 -13.31 -2.50
C PRO A 230 20.34 -11.82 -2.69
N LEU A 231 19.96 -11.25 -3.81
CA LEU A 231 20.27 -9.88 -4.22
C LEU A 231 19.08 -8.91 -4.10
N MET A 232 17.88 -9.44 -3.81
CA MET A 232 16.69 -8.63 -3.58
C MET A 232 16.61 -8.17 -2.13
N PRO A 233 16.59 -6.84 -1.86
CA PRO A 233 16.48 -6.31 -0.49
C PRO A 233 15.16 -6.73 0.18
N THR A 234 15.18 -6.85 1.52
CA THR A 234 14.00 -7.20 2.32
C THR A 234 12.87 -6.17 2.12
N GLU A 235 13.23 -4.87 2.06
CA GLU A 235 12.29 -3.78 1.83
C GLU A 235 11.62 -3.87 0.44
N TYR A 236 12.34 -4.36 -0.56
CA TYR A 236 11.80 -4.63 -1.90
C TYR A 236 10.75 -5.74 -1.83
N ARG A 237 11.10 -6.88 -1.23
CA ARG A 237 10.19 -8.04 -1.09
C ARG A 237 8.93 -7.73 -0.27
N ALA A 238 9.01 -6.78 0.66
CA ALA A 238 7.87 -6.32 1.46
C ALA A 238 6.90 -5.39 0.71
N ARG A 239 7.31 -4.82 -0.43
CA ARG A 239 6.51 -3.83 -1.18
C ARG A 239 6.07 -4.30 -2.55
N VAL A 240 6.82 -5.21 -3.16
CA VAL A 240 6.64 -5.67 -4.52
C VAL A 240 6.11 -7.10 -4.48
N ASP A 241 5.00 -7.38 -5.11
CA ASP A 241 4.47 -8.73 -5.21
C ASP A 241 5.32 -9.62 -6.16
N ALA A 242 5.08 -10.92 -6.14
CA ALA A 242 5.86 -11.86 -6.94
C ALA A 242 5.67 -11.68 -8.46
N LYS A 243 4.49 -11.20 -8.90
CA LYS A 243 4.20 -10.95 -10.32
C LYS A 243 4.97 -9.73 -10.81
N GLU A 244 4.95 -8.63 -10.04
CA GLU A 244 5.73 -7.44 -10.34
C GLU A 244 7.23 -7.74 -10.27
N ALA A 245 7.68 -8.57 -9.32
CA ALA A 245 9.06 -8.99 -9.25
C ALA A 245 9.50 -9.81 -10.48
N LEU A 246 8.65 -10.70 -10.99
CA LEU A 246 8.90 -11.41 -12.25
C LEU A 246 9.10 -10.44 -13.41
N GLU A 247 8.23 -9.43 -13.54
CA GLU A 247 8.37 -8.42 -14.60
C GLU A 247 9.65 -7.60 -14.42
N ASN A 248 9.96 -7.20 -13.19
CA ASN A 248 11.18 -6.46 -12.89
C ASN A 248 12.43 -7.28 -13.26
N ILE A 249 12.44 -8.60 -13.00
CA ILE A 249 13.51 -9.50 -13.44
C ILE A 249 13.61 -9.49 -14.95
N GLN A 250 12.50 -9.56 -15.68
CA GLN A 250 12.51 -9.57 -17.15
C GLN A 250 13.17 -8.31 -17.71
N TYR A 251 12.82 -7.13 -17.18
CA TYR A 251 13.42 -5.87 -17.62
C TYR A 251 14.91 -5.76 -17.26
N ILE A 252 15.32 -6.29 -16.12
CA ILE A 252 16.74 -6.32 -15.73
C ILE A 252 17.52 -7.28 -16.64
N GLU A 253 16.97 -8.45 -16.97
CA GLU A 253 17.61 -9.40 -17.90
C GLU A 253 17.73 -8.84 -19.34
N MET A 254 16.85 -7.92 -19.74
CA MET A 254 16.94 -7.22 -21.03
C MET A 254 18.05 -6.16 -21.08
N LEU A 255 18.61 -5.77 -19.94
CA LEU A 255 19.69 -4.78 -19.88
C LEU A 255 20.99 -5.34 -20.48
N THR A 256 21.48 -4.69 -21.53
CA THR A 256 22.77 -4.99 -22.16
C THR A 256 23.71 -3.79 -22.07
N TYR A 257 24.97 -3.91 -22.50
CA TYR A 257 25.89 -2.77 -22.61
C TYR A 257 25.45 -1.74 -23.65
N GLN A 258 24.77 -2.20 -24.71
CA GLN A 258 24.28 -1.33 -25.79
C GLN A 258 22.91 -0.75 -25.46
N ASP A 259 22.07 -1.48 -24.69
CA ASP A 259 20.76 -1.05 -24.21
C ASP A 259 20.72 -1.12 -22.68
N ASN A 260 21.38 -0.15 -22.08
CA ASN A 260 21.60 -0.09 -20.62
C ASN A 260 20.42 0.52 -19.84
N ILE A 261 19.34 0.89 -20.54
CA ILE A 261 18.12 1.46 -19.96
C ILE A 261 16.91 0.75 -20.55
N GLN A 262 16.00 0.32 -19.68
CA GLN A 262 14.68 -0.19 -20.05
C GLN A 262 13.60 0.65 -19.38
N PHE A 263 12.43 0.70 -19.99
CA PHE A 263 11.32 1.53 -19.56
C PHE A 263 10.04 0.71 -19.46
N ASN A 264 9.24 0.96 -18.44
CA ASN A 264 7.90 0.39 -18.33
C ASN A 264 6.92 1.43 -17.79
N LEU A 265 5.70 1.39 -18.29
CA LEU A 265 4.62 2.26 -17.87
C LEU A 265 3.39 1.40 -17.57
N LYS A 266 2.79 1.58 -16.41
CA LYS A 266 1.62 0.84 -15.95
C LYS A 266 0.57 1.79 -15.38
N ARG A 267 -0.68 1.39 -15.44
CA ARG A 267 -1.74 2.06 -14.70
C ARG A 267 -1.52 1.87 -13.21
N PHE A 268 -1.62 2.98 -12.47
CA PHE A 268 -1.59 2.92 -11.02
C PHE A 268 -3.00 2.64 -10.50
N THR A 269 -3.24 1.40 -10.10
CA THR A 269 -4.51 0.96 -9.52
C THR A 269 -4.50 1.22 -8.02
N VAL A 270 -5.02 2.38 -7.60
CA VAL A 270 -5.41 2.60 -6.20
C VAL A 270 -6.91 2.79 -6.13
N PRO A 271 -7.59 2.13 -5.19
CA PRO A 271 -9.02 2.37 -4.99
C PRO A 271 -9.27 3.85 -4.73
N SER A 272 -10.05 4.49 -5.56
CA SER A 272 -10.84 5.71 -5.36
C SER A 272 -10.24 7.10 -5.54
N ILE A 273 -8.93 7.38 -5.49
CA ILE A 273 -8.50 8.78 -5.34
C ILE A 273 -7.71 9.38 -6.51
N LEU A 274 -7.02 8.59 -7.32
CA LEU A 274 -6.11 9.11 -8.36
C LEU A 274 -6.31 8.44 -9.72
N LYS A 275 -7.44 8.69 -10.37
CA LYS A 275 -7.76 8.16 -11.72
C LYS A 275 -6.76 8.57 -12.82
N SER A 276 -5.88 9.53 -12.55
CA SER A 276 -4.94 10.08 -13.54
C SER A 276 -3.47 9.81 -13.24
N VAL A 277 -3.16 8.91 -12.30
CA VAL A 277 -1.78 8.57 -11.95
C VAL A 277 -1.35 7.31 -12.68
N SER A 278 -0.15 7.35 -13.26
CA SER A 278 0.52 6.19 -13.84
C SER A 278 1.80 5.89 -13.07
N GLN A 279 2.18 4.62 -13.07
CA GLN A 279 3.44 4.15 -12.48
C GLN A 279 4.45 3.93 -13.61
N LEU A 280 5.54 4.67 -13.56
CA LEU A 280 6.63 4.61 -14.53
C LEU A 280 7.84 3.96 -13.88
N TYR A 281 8.45 3.00 -14.57
CA TYR A 281 9.66 2.31 -14.13
C TYR A 281 10.79 2.55 -15.10
N ILE A 282 11.96 2.82 -14.57
CA ILE A 282 13.21 2.89 -15.32
C ILE A 282 14.16 1.87 -14.71
N TYR A 283 14.61 0.95 -15.55
CA TYR A 283 15.60 -0.05 -15.21
C TYR A 283 16.92 0.33 -15.82
N SER A 284 18.00 0.25 -15.07
CA SER A 284 19.34 0.62 -15.56
C SER A 284 20.41 -0.26 -14.93
N ARG A 285 21.53 -0.44 -15.62
CA ARG A 285 22.70 -1.15 -15.07
C ARG A 285 23.44 -0.32 -14.05
N GLU A 286 23.51 0.97 -14.28
CA GLU A 286 24.15 1.94 -13.41
C GLU A 286 23.10 2.83 -12.76
N LYS A 287 23.45 3.40 -11.59
CA LYS A 287 22.54 4.29 -10.88
C LYS A 287 22.39 5.59 -11.66
N ILE A 288 21.18 5.88 -12.13
CA ILE A 288 20.84 7.19 -12.70
C ILE A 288 20.47 8.13 -11.55
N HIS A 289 21.10 9.28 -11.48
CA HIS A 289 20.79 10.25 -10.44
C HIS A 289 19.51 11.05 -10.78
N LEU A 290 18.78 11.47 -9.72
CA LEU A 290 17.55 12.27 -9.91
C LEU A 290 17.78 13.53 -10.73
N ILE A 291 18.93 14.16 -10.59
CA ILE A 291 19.30 15.36 -11.36
C ILE A 291 19.35 15.10 -12.87
N GLU A 292 19.58 13.87 -13.28
CA GLU A 292 19.63 13.47 -14.70
C GLU A 292 18.24 13.09 -15.22
N ILE A 293 17.43 12.36 -14.41
CA ILE A 293 16.15 11.82 -14.85
C ILE A 293 15.01 12.82 -14.76
N MET A 294 15.01 13.69 -13.72
CA MET A 294 13.90 14.62 -13.48
C MET A 294 13.67 15.59 -14.64
N PRO A 295 14.71 16.21 -15.25
CA PRO A 295 14.53 17.06 -16.43
C PRO A 295 13.91 16.29 -17.61
N VAL A 296 14.29 15.01 -17.81
CA VAL A 296 13.73 14.18 -18.88
C VAL A 296 12.24 13.97 -18.69
N LEU A 297 11.80 13.57 -17.48
CA LEU A 297 10.38 13.38 -17.17
C LEU A 297 9.58 14.67 -17.27
N GLN A 298 10.16 15.81 -16.83
CA GLN A 298 9.51 17.11 -16.93
C GLN A 298 9.34 17.57 -18.38
N ASN A 299 10.34 17.34 -19.22
CA ASN A 299 10.33 17.67 -20.66
C ASN A 299 9.38 16.75 -21.45
N LEU A 300 9.12 15.53 -20.96
CA LEU A 300 8.06 14.66 -21.48
C LEU A 300 6.65 15.13 -21.09
N GLY A 301 6.49 16.22 -20.33
CA GLY A 301 5.19 16.69 -19.90
C GLY A 301 4.62 15.95 -18.69
N LEU A 302 5.49 15.26 -17.94
CA LEU A 302 5.14 14.52 -16.73
C LEU A 302 5.48 15.30 -15.46
N HIS A 303 4.58 15.25 -14.46
CA HIS A 303 4.85 15.67 -13.10
C HIS A 303 5.08 14.43 -12.22
N VAL A 304 6.20 14.40 -11.55
CA VAL A 304 6.53 13.34 -10.59
C VAL A 304 5.91 13.68 -9.24
N ILE A 305 5.11 12.78 -8.72
CA ILE A 305 4.49 12.89 -7.38
C ILE A 305 5.46 12.38 -6.32
N ASP A 306 6.03 11.19 -6.57
CA ASP A 306 7.05 10.58 -5.72
C ASP A 306 7.93 9.61 -6.52
N GLN A 307 8.99 9.15 -5.86
CA GLN A 307 9.97 8.23 -6.42
C GLN A 307 10.42 7.22 -5.39
N LEU A 308 10.63 5.99 -5.86
CA LEU A 308 11.32 4.95 -5.12
C LEU A 308 12.46 4.39 -5.97
N ALA A 309 13.67 4.35 -5.43
CA ALA A 309 14.82 3.73 -6.05
C ALA A 309 15.22 2.47 -5.30
N THR A 310 15.40 1.37 -6.00
CA THR A 310 15.84 0.08 -5.45
C THR A 310 17.05 -0.41 -6.22
N ARG A 311 18.09 -0.80 -5.51
CA ARG A 311 19.24 -1.54 -6.05
C ARG A 311 18.97 -3.04 -5.92
N ILE A 312 19.01 -3.76 -7.03
CA ILE A 312 19.00 -5.22 -7.02
C ILE A 312 20.45 -5.70 -7.00
N GLY A 313 20.92 -6.00 -5.82
CA GLY A 313 22.33 -6.33 -5.60
C GLY A 313 22.76 -6.20 -4.15
N ASN A 314 23.99 -6.63 -3.89
CA ASN A 314 24.69 -6.49 -2.62
C ASN A 314 26.04 -5.78 -2.84
N ASP A 315 26.90 -5.72 -1.82
CA ASP A 315 28.17 -5.01 -1.91
C ASP A 315 29.16 -5.64 -2.91
N GLN A 316 28.97 -6.92 -3.22
CA GLN A 316 29.85 -7.65 -4.14
C GLN A 316 29.33 -7.65 -5.58
N LYS A 317 28.00 -7.62 -5.77
CA LYS A 317 27.38 -7.77 -7.09
C LYS A 317 26.11 -6.93 -7.20
N THR A 318 26.02 -6.13 -8.25
CA THR A 318 24.81 -5.39 -8.63
C THR A 318 24.32 -5.91 -9.98
N LEU A 319 23.04 -6.28 -10.06
CA LEU A 319 22.39 -6.71 -11.31
C LEU A 319 21.78 -5.53 -12.04
N GLY A 320 21.28 -4.54 -11.30
CA GLY A 320 20.68 -3.34 -11.86
C GLY A 320 19.99 -2.49 -10.81
N PHE A 321 19.44 -1.39 -11.27
CA PHE A 321 18.66 -0.44 -10.48
C PHE A 321 17.25 -0.35 -11.05
N ILE A 322 16.27 -0.27 -10.17
CA ILE A 322 14.87 -0.03 -10.48
C ILE A 322 14.51 1.32 -9.89
N GLN A 323 14.11 2.26 -10.72
CA GLN A 323 13.57 3.53 -10.29
C GLN A 323 12.10 3.58 -10.69
N SER A 324 11.22 3.65 -9.71
CA SER A 324 9.79 3.75 -9.93
C SER A 324 9.30 5.14 -9.57
N PHE A 325 8.46 5.72 -10.43
CA PHE A 325 7.93 7.06 -10.30
C PHE A 325 6.41 7.02 -10.41
N ARG A 326 5.71 7.63 -9.47
CA ARG A 326 4.31 7.97 -9.68
C ARG A 326 4.23 9.29 -10.44
N VAL A 327 3.58 9.26 -11.59
CA VAL A 327 3.54 10.39 -12.51
C VAL A 327 2.12 10.74 -12.92
N ILE A 328 1.91 12.02 -13.18
CA ILE A 328 0.70 12.55 -13.82
C ILE A 328 1.10 13.42 -15.01
N ARG A 329 0.27 13.46 -16.04
CA ARG A 329 0.45 14.44 -17.12
C ARG A 329 0.21 15.85 -16.61
N LYS A 330 0.93 16.84 -17.15
CA LYS A 330 0.74 18.27 -16.81
C LYS A 330 -0.70 18.74 -17.05
N ASP A 331 -1.33 18.24 -18.09
CA ASP A 331 -2.74 18.54 -18.45
C ASP A 331 -3.76 17.69 -17.66
N ARG A 332 -3.31 16.81 -16.77
CA ARG A 332 -4.12 15.89 -15.95
C ARG A 332 -4.99 14.89 -16.74
N VAL A 333 -4.71 14.72 -18.02
CA VAL A 333 -5.34 13.67 -18.84
C VAL A 333 -4.75 12.32 -18.45
N LEU A 334 -5.58 11.27 -18.45
CA LEU A 334 -5.13 9.91 -18.19
C LEU A 334 -4.18 9.47 -19.31
N ILE A 335 -3.07 8.82 -18.95
CA ILE A 335 -2.17 8.20 -19.92
C ILE A 335 -2.78 6.86 -20.35
N ASP A 336 -2.91 6.65 -21.64
CA ASP A 336 -3.16 5.33 -22.20
C ASP A 336 -1.82 4.60 -22.29
N GLU A 337 -1.57 3.71 -21.32
CA GLU A 337 -0.27 3.07 -21.16
C GLU A 337 0.10 2.21 -22.38
N GLU A 338 -0.84 1.50 -22.97
CA GLU A 338 -0.59 0.63 -24.14
C GLU A 338 -0.14 1.47 -25.35
N HIS A 339 -0.79 2.60 -25.55
CA HIS A 339 -0.50 3.50 -26.66
C HIS A 339 0.80 4.30 -26.45
N TYR A 340 0.96 4.94 -25.28
CA TYR A 340 2.06 5.88 -25.07
C TYR A 340 3.36 5.24 -24.56
N LYS A 341 3.32 4.03 -24.00
CA LYS A 341 4.52 3.34 -23.51
C LYS A 341 5.62 3.26 -24.57
N PRO A 342 5.40 2.74 -25.80
CA PRO A 342 6.46 2.63 -26.81
C PRO A 342 7.02 3.99 -27.24
N LEU A 343 6.19 5.03 -27.32
CA LEU A 343 6.62 6.39 -27.67
C LEU A 343 7.52 7.00 -26.58
N LEU A 344 7.07 6.95 -25.32
CA LEU A 344 7.84 7.45 -24.20
C LEU A 344 9.14 6.69 -23.99
N GLU A 345 9.11 5.37 -24.13
CA GLU A 345 10.30 4.53 -24.07
C GLU A 345 11.32 4.92 -25.13
N ALA A 346 10.86 5.13 -26.37
CA ALA A 346 11.73 5.51 -27.46
C ALA A 346 12.40 6.87 -27.20
N VAL A 347 11.63 7.90 -26.79
CA VAL A 347 12.17 9.22 -26.47
C VAL A 347 13.17 9.14 -25.33
N VAL A 348 12.81 8.51 -24.20
CA VAL A 348 13.69 8.36 -23.03
C VAL A 348 15.01 7.68 -23.41
N LYS A 349 14.95 6.56 -24.14
CA LYS A 349 16.15 5.85 -24.60
C LYS A 349 17.06 6.69 -25.50
N GLN A 350 16.48 7.49 -26.41
CA GLN A 350 17.29 8.32 -27.32
C GLN A 350 17.89 9.53 -26.59
N VAL A 351 17.19 10.14 -25.66
CA VAL A 351 17.72 11.20 -24.80
C VAL A 351 18.93 10.70 -23.99
N PHE A 352 18.81 9.54 -23.32
CA PHE A 352 19.93 8.95 -22.56
C PHE A 352 21.09 8.50 -23.45
N ARG A 353 20.82 8.12 -24.70
CA ARG A 353 21.86 7.84 -25.72
C ARG A 353 22.45 9.09 -26.36
N LYS A 354 22.00 10.28 -25.96
CA LYS A 354 22.42 11.60 -26.54
C LYS A 354 22.20 11.69 -28.07
N LYS A 355 21.14 11.03 -28.56
CA LYS A 355 20.74 11.09 -29.98
C LYS A 355 19.59 12.06 -30.24
N THR A 356 18.96 12.56 -29.20
CA THR A 356 17.88 13.53 -29.21
C THR A 356 18.11 14.47 -28.03
N GLU A 357 17.84 15.75 -28.20
CA GLU A 357 18.00 16.73 -27.14
C GLU A 357 16.95 16.52 -26.03
N ASN A 358 17.32 16.90 -24.81
CA ASN A 358 16.40 16.89 -23.68
C ASN A 358 15.78 18.27 -23.53
N ASP A 359 14.72 18.55 -24.25
CA ASP A 359 14.03 19.83 -24.24
C ASP A 359 12.49 19.68 -24.12
N PRO A 360 11.73 20.78 -23.95
CA PRO A 360 10.28 20.75 -23.81
C PRO A 360 9.52 20.19 -25.01
N LEU A 361 10.11 20.12 -26.22
CA LEU A 361 9.48 19.55 -27.41
C LEU A 361 9.25 18.04 -27.24
N ASN A 362 9.99 17.38 -26.36
CA ASN A 362 9.77 15.97 -26.03
C ASN A 362 8.36 15.68 -25.49
N ALA A 363 7.65 16.72 -24.97
CA ALA A 363 6.24 16.58 -24.58
C ALA A 363 5.30 16.29 -25.76
N LEU A 364 5.72 16.52 -26.99
CA LEU A 364 4.93 16.25 -28.19
C LEU A 364 4.66 14.74 -28.36
N ALA A 365 5.46 13.87 -27.74
CA ALA A 365 5.16 12.44 -27.68
C ALA A 365 3.79 12.17 -26.99
N LEU A 366 3.48 12.92 -25.92
CA LEU A 366 2.19 12.81 -25.21
C LEU A 366 1.11 13.74 -25.79
N LEU A 367 1.49 14.92 -26.29
CA LEU A 367 0.53 15.96 -26.70
C LEU A 367 0.07 15.80 -28.15
N ALA A 368 0.96 15.34 -29.03
CA ALA A 368 0.73 15.25 -30.49
C ALA A 368 0.99 13.85 -31.04
N ASN A 369 1.31 12.86 -30.18
CA ASN A 369 1.57 11.47 -30.58
C ASN A 369 2.73 11.34 -31.60
N LEU A 370 3.74 12.22 -31.47
CA LEU A 370 4.91 12.22 -32.34
C LEU A 370 5.96 11.19 -31.85
N ASP A 371 6.61 10.53 -32.81
CA ASP A 371 7.76 9.68 -32.49
C ASP A 371 9.03 10.54 -32.25
N TRP A 372 10.08 9.95 -31.71
CA TRP A 372 11.30 10.67 -31.36
C TRP A 372 12.01 11.26 -32.61
N ARG A 373 11.82 10.69 -33.81
CA ARG A 373 12.42 11.21 -35.04
C ARG A 373 11.70 12.46 -35.51
N GLU A 374 10.38 12.44 -35.45
CA GLU A 374 9.52 13.61 -35.75
C GLU A 374 9.82 14.75 -34.80
N ILE A 375 9.99 14.46 -33.52
CA ILE A 375 10.39 15.45 -32.50
C ILE A 375 11.79 16.00 -32.82
N ASN A 376 12.75 15.15 -33.16
CA ASN A 376 14.13 15.57 -33.46
C ASN A 376 14.24 16.45 -34.71
N VAL A 377 13.29 16.40 -35.64
CA VAL A 377 13.19 17.32 -36.76
C VAL A 377 12.77 18.72 -36.33
N LEU A 378 12.03 18.81 -35.20
CA LEU A 378 11.55 20.10 -34.66
C LEU A 378 12.53 20.73 -33.68
N GLN A 379 13.45 19.94 -33.13
CA GLN A 379 14.55 20.38 -32.27
C GLN A 379 15.70 21.00 -33.09
#